data_7652d301067ef94ef202500e6b2bf822
#
_entry.id   7652d301067ef94ef202500e6b2bf822
#
_cell.length_a   1.000
_cell.length_b   1.000
_cell.length_c   1.000
_cell.angle_alpha   90.00
_cell.angle_beta   90.00
_cell.angle_gamma   90.00
#
_symmetry.space_group_name_H-M   'P 1'
#
loop_
_entity.id
_entity.type
_entity.pdbx_description
1 polymer ?
#
loop_
_entity_poly.entity_id
_entity_poly.type
_entity_poly.pdbx_seq_one_letter_code
_entity_poly.pdbx_strand_id
1 'polypeptide(L)' 'MLFIYSNIAHYFLRRDLLPYQQLLHKHDNGITLSCKAAHKNQIVPLILYWLPNVEIIEPVWLKEAVLTMLGKYLTAENVS' A
#
# COMPACT_ATOMS: atom_id res chain seq x y z
N MET A 1 3.36 6.61 -4.85
CA MET A 1 2.30 7.44 -4.26
C MET A 1 1.11 6.57 -3.89
N LEU A 2 0.68 6.66 -2.66
CA LEU A 2 -0.40 5.83 -2.13
C LEU A 2 -1.48 6.71 -1.55
N PHE A 3 -2.73 6.26 -1.67
CA PHE A 3 -3.86 6.85 -0.96
C PHE A 3 -4.23 5.93 0.20
N ILE A 4 -4.28 6.49 1.41
CA ILE A 4 -4.61 5.75 2.63
C ILE A 4 -5.99 6.21 3.08
N TYR A 5 -6.94 5.30 3.19
CA TYR A 5 -8.30 5.63 3.60
C TYR A 5 -8.36 6.06 5.06
N SER A 6 -9.34 6.90 5.38
CA SER A 6 -9.42 7.58 6.68
C SER A 6 -9.49 6.62 7.87
N ASN A 7 -10.05 5.44 7.70
CA ASN A 7 -10.17 4.47 8.79
C ASN A 7 -8.83 3.97 9.32
N ILE A 8 -7.77 4.04 8.50
CA ILE A 8 -6.43 3.64 8.94
C ILE A 8 -5.40 4.76 8.83
N ALA A 9 -5.79 5.93 8.33
CA ALA A 9 -4.85 7.04 8.10
C ALA A 9 -4.13 7.48 9.38
N HIS A 10 -4.78 7.39 10.53
CA HIS A 10 -4.19 7.81 11.80
C HIS A 10 -2.94 7.01 12.17
N TYR A 11 -2.83 5.75 11.74
CA TYR A 11 -1.63 4.95 11.99
C TYR A 11 -0.41 5.53 11.27
N PHE A 12 -0.63 5.99 10.04
CA PHE A 12 0.43 6.57 9.21
C PHE A 12 0.77 8.01 9.62
N LEU A 13 -0.17 8.71 10.25
CA LEU A 13 0.09 10.07 10.76
C LEU A 13 0.87 10.04 12.07
N ARG A 14 0.79 8.95 12.83
CA ARG A 14 1.48 8.81 14.10
C ARG A 14 2.95 8.45 13.96
N ARG A 15 3.29 7.69 12.94
CA ARG A 15 4.67 7.25 12.69
C ARG A 15 4.85 6.89 11.22
N ASP A 16 6.09 6.83 10.80
CA ASP A 16 6.44 6.40 9.45
C ASP A 16 6.40 4.87 9.40
N LEU A 17 5.39 4.33 8.73
CA LEU A 17 5.21 2.90 8.55
C LEU A 17 5.80 2.39 7.23
N LEU A 18 6.09 3.30 6.31
CA LEU A 18 6.64 3.00 4.99
C LEU A 18 8.03 3.62 4.85
N PRO A 19 8.92 3.03 4.04
CA PRO A 19 10.26 3.59 3.80
C PRO A 19 10.16 4.99 3.21
N TYR A 20 10.84 5.95 3.82
CA TYR A 20 10.87 7.35 3.39
C TYR A 20 9.48 7.94 3.19
N GLN A 21 8.57 7.64 4.10
CA GLN A 21 7.19 8.11 4.05
C GLN A 21 7.13 9.63 4.17
N GLN A 22 6.35 10.26 3.27
CA GLN A 22 6.09 11.70 3.32
C GLN A 22 4.61 11.94 3.08
N LEU A 23 4.00 12.77 3.93
CA LEU A 23 2.62 13.20 3.74
C LEU A 23 2.58 14.27 2.65
N LEU A 24 1.87 14.00 1.57
CA LEU A 24 1.71 14.93 0.45
C LEU A 24 0.45 15.77 0.59
N HIS A 25 -0.64 15.15 1.01
CA HIS A 25 -1.93 15.84 1.05
C HIS A 25 -2.89 15.15 2.01
N LYS A 26 -3.74 15.95 2.67
CA LYS A 26 -4.83 15.44 3.50
C LYS A 26 -6.15 15.68 2.78
N HIS A 27 -7.01 14.67 2.77
CA HIS A 27 -8.35 14.72 2.18
C HIS A 27 -9.37 14.34 3.24
N ASP A 28 -10.64 14.62 2.97
CA ASP A 28 -11.74 14.26 3.88
C ASP A 28 -11.84 12.75 4.08
N ASN A 29 -11.54 11.97 3.03
CA ASN A 29 -11.68 10.51 3.06
C ASN A 29 -10.35 9.76 3.25
N GLY A 30 -9.25 10.48 3.47
CA GLY A 30 -7.96 9.85 3.68
C GLY A 30 -6.79 10.78 3.46
N ILE A 31 -5.62 10.20 3.24
CA ILE A 31 -4.38 10.95 3.03
C ILE A 31 -3.61 10.38 1.83
N THR A 32 -2.84 11.23 1.19
CA THR A 32 -1.93 10.82 0.11
C THR A 32 -0.51 10.85 0.65
N LEU A 33 0.20 9.74 0.51
CA LEU A 33 1.57 9.58 0.95
C LEU A 33 2.49 9.25 -0.21
N SER A 34 3.74 9.69 -0.13
CA SER A 34 4.79 9.16 -0.97
C SER A 34 5.72 8.29 -0.11
N CYS A 35 6.37 7.33 -0.75
CA CYS A 35 7.38 6.51 -0.11
C CYS A 35 8.38 6.08 -1.17
N LYS A 36 9.55 5.60 -0.74
CA LYS A 36 10.58 5.09 -1.62
C LYS A 36 11.01 3.72 -1.13
N ALA A 37 11.21 2.80 -2.06
CA ALA A 37 11.72 1.47 -1.74
C ALA A 37 12.78 1.09 -2.78
N ALA A 38 13.88 0.53 -2.33
CA ALA A 38 14.94 0.04 -3.21
C ALA A 38 14.46 -1.20 -3.98
N HIS A 39 13.60 -2.01 -3.37
CA HIS A 39 13.06 -3.23 -3.96
C HIS A 39 11.59 -3.35 -3.66
N LYS A 40 10.85 -3.97 -4.59
CA LYS A 40 9.41 -4.23 -4.39
C LYS A 40 9.14 -5.05 -3.13
N ASN A 41 10.07 -5.92 -2.74
CA ASN A 41 9.91 -6.77 -1.55
C ASN A 41 9.90 -5.98 -0.24
N GLN A 42 10.31 -4.71 -0.25
CA GLN A 42 10.26 -3.85 0.91
C GLN A 42 8.86 -3.27 1.14
N ILE A 43 8.11 -3.07 0.07
CA ILE A 43 6.85 -2.34 0.14
C ILE A 43 5.62 -3.21 -0.11
N VAL A 44 5.72 -4.22 -0.97
CA VAL A 44 4.56 -5.05 -1.31
C VAL A 44 3.95 -5.74 -0.08
N PRO A 45 4.72 -6.36 0.82
CA PRO A 45 4.14 -6.97 2.02
C PRO A 45 3.42 -5.96 2.92
N LEU A 46 3.93 -4.74 3.01
CA LEU A 46 3.31 -3.69 3.81
C LEU A 46 1.96 -3.28 3.22
N ILE A 47 1.89 -3.14 1.90
CA ILE A 47 0.64 -2.81 1.23
C ILE A 47 -0.37 -3.94 1.41
N LEU A 48 0.05 -5.19 1.24
CA LEU A 48 -0.82 -6.35 1.43
C LEU A 48 -1.41 -6.40 2.83
N TYR A 49 -0.61 -6.05 3.83
CA TYR A 49 -1.06 -6.02 5.21
C TYR A 49 -2.21 -5.02 5.42
N TRP A 50 -2.17 -3.88 4.73
CA TRP A 50 -3.14 -2.81 4.93
C TRP A 50 -4.33 -2.85 3.98
N LEU A 51 -4.32 -3.77 2.99
CA LEU A 51 -5.47 -3.90 2.10
C LEU A 51 -6.73 -4.29 2.88
N PRO A 52 -7.91 -3.86 2.44
CA PRO A 52 -8.19 -3.06 1.23
C PRO A 52 -8.15 -1.54 1.44
N ASN A 53 -7.58 -1.06 2.52
CA ASN A 53 -7.66 0.33 2.94
C ASN A 53 -6.55 1.21 2.37
N VAL A 54 -5.81 0.70 1.40
CA VAL A 54 -4.74 1.41 0.69
C VAL A 54 -4.99 1.29 -0.80
N GLU A 55 -4.84 2.40 -1.53
CA GLU A 55 -4.91 2.40 -2.99
C GLU A 55 -3.59 2.88 -3.55
N ILE A 56 -3.08 2.15 -4.54
CA ILE A 56 -1.84 2.54 -5.23
C ILE A 56 -2.20 3.48 -6.36
N ILE A 57 -1.72 4.72 -6.27
CA ILE A 57 -1.92 5.71 -7.33
C ILE A 57 -0.88 5.50 -8.40
N GLU A 58 0.39 5.40 -8.01
CA GLU A 58 1.52 5.14 -8.90
C GLU A 58 2.71 4.62 -8.07
N PRO A 59 3.68 3.95 -8.66
CA PRO A 59 3.78 3.59 -10.07
C PRO A 59 2.93 2.36 -10.42
N VAL A 60 2.66 2.21 -11.72
CA VAL A 60 1.83 1.09 -12.20
C VAL A 60 2.47 -0.28 -11.88
N TRP A 61 3.81 -0.39 -11.96
CA TRP A 61 4.48 -1.65 -11.68
C TRP A 61 4.21 -2.16 -10.26
N LEU A 62 4.07 -1.23 -9.30
CA LEU A 62 3.77 -1.59 -7.92
C LEU A 62 2.36 -2.16 -7.79
N LYS A 63 1.40 -1.54 -8.47
CA LYS A 63 0.02 -2.02 -8.51
C LYS A 63 -0.04 -3.43 -9.12
N GLU A 64 0.67 -3.63 -10.22
CA GLU A 64 0.74 -4.94 -10.88
C GLU A 64 1.40 -5.99 -9.99
N ALA A 65 2.45 -5.62 -9.25
CA ALA A 65 3.12 -6.54 -8.33
C ALA A 65 2.18 -7.00 -7.21
N VAL A 66 1.40 -6.09 -6.65
CA VAL A 66 0.43 -6.42 -5.60
C VAL A 66 -0.67 -7.33 -6.15
N LEU A 67 -1.20 -7.00 -7.32
CA LEU A 67 -2.24 -7.81 -7.97
C LEU A 67 -1.74 -9.21 -8.29
N THR A 68 -0.50 -9.34 -8.74
CA THR A 68 0.11 -10.63 -9.02
C THR A 68 0.22 -11.48 -7.75
N MET A 69 0.65 -10.89 -6.65
CA MET A 69 0.76 -11.60 -5.37
C MET A 69 -0.60 -12.06 -4.87
N LEU A 70 -1.63 -11.22 -4.97
CA LEU A 70 -2.99 -11.58 -4.60
C LEU A 70 -3.51 -12.71 -5.47
N GLY A 71 -3.25 -12.66 -6.77
CA GLY A 71 -3.65 -13.72 -7.70
C GLY A 71 -3.03 -15.06 -7.34
N LYS A 72 -1.74 -15.07 -7.01
CA LYS A 72 -1.04 -16.29 -6.58
C LYS A 72 -1.64 -16.87 -5.30
N TYR A 73 -1.95 -15.99 -4.34
CA TYR A 73 -2.55 -16.41 -3.08
C TYR A 73 -3.92 -17.07 -3.31
N LEU A 74 -4.76 -16.43 -4.10
CA LEU A 74 -6.10 -16.95 -4.41
C LEU A 74 -6.03 -18.27 -5.15
N THR A 75 -5.10 -18.41 -6.09
CA THR A 75 -4.90 -19.67 -6.84
C THR A 75 -4.46 -20.79 -5.90
N ALA A 76 -3.56 -20.50 -4.97
CA ALA A 76 -3.08 -21.51 -4.00
C ALA A 76 -4.21 -21.99 -3.11
N GLU A 77 -5.11 -21.11 -2.67
CA GLU A 77 -6.26 -21.49 -1.86
C GLU A 77 -7.24 -22.37 -2.64
N ASN A 78 -7.45 -22.05 -3.91
CA ASN A 78 -8.40 -22.79 -4.74
C ASN A 78 -7.90 -24.18 -5.11
N VAL A 79 -6.61 -24.42 -5.05
CA VAL A 79 -6.00 -25.72 -5.37
C VAL A 79 -6.01 -26.68 -4.17
N SER A 80 -6.09 -26.15 -2.98
CA SER A 80 -6.07 -26.96 -1.75
C SER A 80 -7.40 -27.72 -1.47
#